data_bdde70b1cc0ad74b83c5ee936e119d12
#
_entry.id   bdde70b1cc0ad74b83c5ee936e119d12
#
_cell.length_a   1.000
_cell.length_b   1.000
_cell.length_c   1.000
_cell.angle_alpha   90.00
_cell.angle_beta   90.00
_cell.angle_gamma   90.00
#
_symmetry.space_group_name_H-M   'P 1'
#
loop_
_entity.id
_entity.type
_entity.pdbx_description
1 polymer ?
#
loop_
_entity_poly.entity_id
_entity_poly.type
_entity_poly.pdbx_seq_one_letter_code
_entity_poly.pdbx_strand_id
1 'polypeptide(L)'
;MPKIVSAAEAVKLITDNATVAVNSSSGLNCPDAVLKALGERFAAEGHPRALNMIHPIAAGDMFGIGGVDHLMQDGLVAQTVGGSYPSGPSSAEPPRIWQMITGNKIAAYNIPSGIIFDMLREAAAKRPGTITKVGLDTFVDPAHEGCAMNDRAKAKAIVRRINFENEDWLYFPAIVPQVAIIRGSECDARGNISFEQEGAYLGPMEVAMAAHNNGGIVIAQVKRIVPNGSIKPHHVRVPGILVDYIVEAPDQWQTTQTPYDPAISGEETRDISSFNLMEFGTGKVIARRVAQELQEGWAVNLGFGVSANVPRILIEEGHHGKVTWVIEQGAVGGVPLLDFQFGCSSNAEAFVASPHQFTYFQAAGFDCSLLSFLQINEQGSVNVSKLAARPHVTAGAGGFVDITARARRIVYSGYFNAGAKMDIIDGALRIEKEGKVKKLVNTLDQISFSGPRGKLQGQDVTYVTERCVLKLTKPGIVVTEIAPGVDLQSNILDQSEFPLIVSPRLKQMDRAMFLPGKMG
;
A
#
# COMPACT_ATOMS: atom_id res chain seq x y z
N MET A 1 19.85 25.82 14.66
CA MET A 1 19.11 26.13 13.43
C MET A 1 19.64 25.20 12.34
N PRO A 2 18.78 24.64 11.51
CA PRO A 2 19.19 23.76 10.42
C PRO A 2 20.09 24.51 9.42
N LYS A 3 20.90 23.75 8.69
CA LYS A 3 21.76 24.29 7.61
C LYS A 3 21.06 24.07 6.28
N ILE A 4 20.98 25.12 5.46
CA ILE A 4 20.55 25.03 4.08
C ILE A 4 21.76 24.59 3.26
N VAL A 5 21.63 23.48 2.54
CA VAL A 5 22.72 22.84 1.80
C VAL A 5 22.18 22.27 0.47
N SER A 6 23.07 22.01 -0.47
CA SER A 6 22.71 21.23 -1.66
C SER A 6 22.50 19.75 -1.32
N ALA A 7 21.78 19.01 -2.18
CA ALA A 7 21.61 17.57 -2.01
C ALA A 7 22.96 16.85 -1.96
N ALA A 8 23.93 17.26 -2.80
CA ALA A 8 25.28 16.70 -2.83
C ALA A 8 26.07 16.94 -1.53
N GLU A 9 25.86 18.07 -0.85
CA GLU A 9 26.46 18.35 0.46
C GLU A 9 25.78 17.54 1.57
N ALA A 10 24.46 17.48 1.56
CA ALA A 10 23.68 16.72 2.55
C ALA A 10 24.07 15.24 2.58
N VAL A 11 24.20 14.60 1.43
CA VAL A 11 24.52 13.16 1.36
C VAL A 11 25.95 12.82 1.79
N LYS A 12 26.88 13.79 1.84
CA LYS A 12 28.24 13.57 2.38
C LYS A 12 28.26 13.24 3.87
N LEU A 13 27.19 13.57 4.57
CA LEU A 13 27.04 13.28 6.00
C LEU A 13 26.64 11.83 6.28
N ILE A 14 26.22 11.08 5.26
CA ILE A 14 25.81 9.69 5.39
C ILE A 14 27.07 8.81 5.34
N THR A 15 27.27 8.06 6.43
CA THR A 15 28.46 7.19 6.60
C THR A 15 28.18 5.75 6.20
N ASP A 16 29.25 4.97 6.03
CA ASP A 16 29.15 3.53 5.79
C ASP A 16 28.36 2.84 6.92
N ASN A 17 27.62 1.79 6.58
CA ASN A 17 26.76 0.99 7.47
C ASN A 17 25.62 1.77 8.13
N ALA A 18 25.35 3.01 7.75
CA ALA A 18 24.26 3.79 8.34
C ALA A 18 22.89 3.14 8.05
N THR A 19 22.01 3.24 9.02
CA THR A 19 20.59 2.95 8.85
C THR A 19 19.89 4.24 8.42
N VAL A 20 19.27 4.23 7.25
CA VAL A 20 18.63 5.39 6.62
C VAL A 20 17.14 5.14 6.51
N ALA A 21 16.33 5.95 7.19
CA ALA A 21 14.88 5.90 7.09
C ALA A 21 14.35 6.98 6.14
N VAL A 22 13.46 6.57 5.23
CA VAL A 22 12.89 7.44 4.20
C VAL A 22 11.37 7.50 4.35
N ASN A 23 10.80 8.71 4.44
CA ASN A 23 9.36 8.93 4.41
C ASN A 23 8.90 9.11 2.96
N SER A 24 8.10 8.16 2.45
CA SER A 24 7.59 8.19 1.08
C SER A 24 6.42 7.21 0.90
N SER A 25 5.62 7.40 -0.15
CA SER A 25 4.68 6.39 -0.66
C SER A 25 4.71 6.42 -2.18
N SER A 26 5.48 5.52 -2.79
CA SER A 26 5.82 5.55 -4.22
C SER A 26 6.39 6.92 -4.62
N GLY A 27 5.73 7.67 -5.52
CA GLY A 27 6.13 9.03 -5.86
C GLY A 27 5.65 10.10 -4.88
N LEU A 28 4.64 9.78 -4.05
CA LEU A 28 4.09 10.73 -3.09
C LEU A 28 5.08 10.98 -1.94
N ASN A 29 5.39 12.23 -1.66
CA ASN A 29 6.36 12.68 -0.67
C ASN A 29 7.76 12.04 -0.82
N CYS A 30 8.13 11.55 -2.00
CA CYS A 30 9.45 10.95 -2.21
C CYS A 30 10.55 12.03 -2.26
N PRO A 31 11.58 11.96 -1.39
CA PRO A 31 12.71 12.89 -1.40
C PRO A 31 13.73 12.51 -2.50
N ASP A 32 13.26 12.47 -3.75
CA ASP A 32 13.97 11.87 -4.89
C ASP A 32 15.31 12.57 -5.20
N ALA A 33 15.39 13.90 -5.04
CA ALA A 33 16.63 14.64 -5.30
C ALA A 33 17.75 14.25 -4.32
N VAL A 34 17.43 14.02 -3.05
CA VAL A 34 18.41 13.58 -2.04
C VAL A 34 18.81 12.13 -2.30
N LEU A 35 17.88 11.24 -2.61
CA LEU A 35 18.16 9.84 -2.91
C LEU A 35 18.99 9.68 -4.19
N LYS A 36 18.69 10.47 -5.22
CA LYS A 36 19.47 10.53 -6.45
C LYS A 36 20.91 10.98 -6.17
N ALA A 37 21.11 12.07 -5.44
CA ALA A 37 22.43 12.57 -5.06
C ALA A 37 23.24 11.54 -4.25
N LEU A 38 22.58 10.73 -3.41
CA LEU A 38 23.23 9.67 -2.65
C LEU A 38 23.73 8.54 -3.59
N GLY A 39 22.92 8.15 -4.56
CA GLY A 39 23.33 7.17 -5.57
C GLY A 39 24.47 7.69 -6.48
N GLU A 40 24.42 8.97 -6.87
CA GLU A 40 25.49 9.63 -7.66
C GLU A 40 26.80 9.73 -6.87
N ARG A 41 26.74 10.06 -5.58
CA ARG A 41 27.91 10.06 -4.71
C ARG A 41 28.58 8.69 -4.66
N PHE A 42 27.80 7.63 -4.46
CA PHE A 42 28.36 6.28 -4.44
C PHE A 42 29.01 5.90 -5.77
N ALA A 43 28.37 6.24 -6.88
CA ALA A 43 28.96 5.99 -8.21
C ALA A 43 30.29 6.71 -8.41
N ALA A 44 30.45 7.91 -7.84
CA ALA A 44 31.67 8.71 -7.98
C ALA A 44 32.79 8.34 -6.97
N GLU A 45 32.40 8.07 -5.70
CA GLU A 45 33.35 7.95 -4.59
C GLU A 45 33.47 6.49 -4.06
N GLY A 46 32.54 5.60 -4.39
CA GLY A 46 32.43 4.27 -3.81
C GLY A 46 31.97 4.25 -2.33
N HIS A 47 31.49 5.37 -1.83
CA HIS A 47 30.97 5.57 -0.48
C HIS A 47 29.67 6.40 -0.51
N PRO A 48 28.76 6.23 0.49
CA PRO A 48 28.81 5.27 1.61
C PRO A 48 28.59 3.83 1.13
N ARG A 49 28.92 2.85 1.97
CA ARG A 49 28.74 1.42 1.70
C ARG A 49 27.83 0.76 2.74
N ALA A 50 27.21 -0.34 2.33
CA ALA A 50 26.46 -1.25 3.19
C ALA A 50 25.33 -0.57 4.00
N LEU A 51 24.59 0.33 3.38
CA LEU A 51 23.47 1.02 4.00
C LEU A 51 22.33 0.03 4.34
N ASN A 52 21.64 0.30 5.44
CA ASN A 52 20.39 -0.36 5.82
C ASN A 52 19.24 0.60 5.55
N MET A 53 18.45 0.36 4.50
CA MET A 53 17.35 1.22 4.10
C MET A 53 16.06 0.83 4.83
N ILE A 54 15.29 1.82 5.28
CA ILE A 54 13.96 1.62 5.86
C ILE A 54 13.00 2.57 5.17
N HIS A 55 11.87 2.03 4.67
CA HIS A 55 10.80 2.83 4.10
C HIS A 55 9.44 2.20 4.46
N PRO A 56 8.61 2.86 5.28
CA PRO A 56 7.34 2.28 5.74
C PRO A 56 6.37 1.93 4.61
N ILE A 57 6.37 2.73 3.53
CA ILE A 57 5.67 2.45 2.27
C ILE A 57 6.73 2.49 1.17
N ALA A 58 6.40 2.21 -0.09
CA ALA A 58 7.37 2.26 -1.17
C ALA A 58 8.03 3.65 -1.30
N ALA A 59 9.33 3.69 -1.57
CA ALA A 59 10.03 4.93 -1.85
C ALA A 59 10.51 4.92 -3.32
N GLY A 60 9.80 5.66 -4.16
CA GLY A 60 9.96 5.66 -5.61
C GLY A 60 9.02 4.70 -6.33
N ASP A 61 9.02 4.79 -7.65
CA ASP A 61 8.20 4.00 -8.57
C ASP A 61 9.00 3.63 -9.85
N MET A 62 8.33 2.97 -10.79
CA MET A 62 8.92 2.60 -12.09
C MET A 62 8.72 3.68 -13.17
N PHE A 63 8.07 4.81 -12.87
CA PHE A 63 7.46 5.68 -13.87
C PHE A 63 7.94 7.13 -13.83
N GLY A 64 9.02 7.42 -13.13
CA GLY A 64 9.68 8.72 -13.16
C GLY A 64 10.29 9.21 -11.85
N ILE A 65 9.91 8.64 -10.71
CA ILE A 65 10.49 8.95 -9.39
C ILE A 65 11.28 7.73 -8.93
N GLY A 66 12.60 7.79 -9.07
CA GLY A 66 13.51 6.64 -8.83
C GLY A 66 13.54 6.19 -7.37
N GLY A 67 13.50 7.13 -6.45
CA GLY A 67 13.49 6.82 -5.02
C GLY A 67 14.66 5.92 -4.61
N VAL A 68 14.35 4.82 -3.93
CA VAL A 68 15.39 3.86 -3.49
C VAL A 68 16.07 3.13 -4.65
N ASP A 69 15.47 3.11 -5.84
CA ASP A 69 16.10 2.46 -7.01
C ASP A 69 17.39 3.17 -7.46
N HIS A 70 17.53 4.47 -7.18
CA HIS A 70 18.81 5.20 -7.35
C HIS A 70 19.96 4.59 -6.54
N LEU A 71 19.63 3.92 -5.44
CA LEU A 71 20.60 3.34 -4.50
C LEU A 71 20.96 1.89 -4.83
N MET A 72 20.30 1.27 -5.80
CA MET A 72 20.47 -0.15 -6.11
C MET A 72 21.72 -0.37 -6.98
N GLN A 73 22.87 -0.17 -6.34
CA GLN A 73 24.22 -0.37 -6.86
C GLN A 73 24.98 -1.35 -5.97
N ASP A 74 25.79 -2.23 -6.57
CA ASP A 74 26.50 -3.28 -5.83
C ASP A 74 27.42 -2.69 -4.75
N GLY A 75 27.13 -3.00 -3.49
CA GLY A 75 27.88 -2.55 -2.31
C GLY A 75 27.36 -1.29 -1.62
N LEU A 76 26.44 -0.50 -2.23
CA LEU A 76 25.82 0.66 -1.58
C LEU A 76 24.83 0.24 -0.50
N VAL A 77 23.90 -0.65 -0.80
CA VAL A 77 22.88 -1.15 0.13
C VAL A 77 23.21 -2.59 0.52
N ALA A 78 23.14 -2.90 1.80
CA ALA A 78 23.25 -4.26 2.34
C ALA A 78 21.90 -4.86 2.71
N GLN A 79 20.96 -4.03 3.17
CA GLN A 79 19.66 -4.46 3.64
C GLN A 79 18.58 -3.43 3.30
N THR A 80 17.38 -3.92 3.02
CA THR A 80 16.17 -3.07 2.92
C THR A 80 15.03 -3.65 3.76
N VAL A 81 14.32 -2.78 4.47
CA VAL A 81 13.10 -3.07 5.22
C VAL A 81 12.01 -2.16 4.68
N GLY A 82 11.06 -2.72 3.95
CA GLY A 82 10.02 -1.95 3.31
C GLY A 82 8.62 -2.51 3.53
N GLY A 83 7.63 -1.63 3.64
CA GLY A 83 6.22 -2.03 3.62
C GLY A 83 5.79 -2.46 2.22
N SER A 84 6.30 -1.76 1.23
CA SER A 84 6.14 -2.08 -0.19
C SER A 84 7.36 -1.62 -1.00
N TYR A 85 7.41 -2.04 -2.25
CA TYR A 85 8.50 -1.80 -3.19
C TYR A 85 7.94 -1.33 -4.54
N PRO A 86 8.71 -0.58 -5.35
CA PRO A 86 8.29 -0.24 -6.71
C PRO A 86 7.79 -1.46 -7.47
N SER A 87 6.65 -1.35 -8.12
CA SER A 87 6.03 -2.46 -8.86
C SER A 87 5.49 -1.97 -10.21
N GLY A 88 5.37 -2.87 -11.16
CA GLY A 88 4.87 -2.54 -12.49
C GLY A 88 4.37 -3.75 -13.26
N PRO A 89 3.87 -3.54 -14.49
CA PRO A 89 3.32 -4.62 -15.30
C PRO A 89 4.40 -5.66 -15.64
N SER A 90 3.97 -6.89 -15.84
CA SER A 90 4.86 -8.02 -16.17
C SER A 90 5.63 -7.87 -17.50
N SER A 91 5.22 -6.92 -18.33
CA SER A 91 5.89 -6.58 -19.60
C SER A 91 7.03 -5.55 -19.42
N ALA A 92 7.12 -4.90 -18.26
CA ALA A 92 8.20 -3.96 -17.98
C ALA A 92 9.42 -4.68 -17.37
N GLU A 93 10.61 -4.11 -17.59
CA GLU A 93 11.80 -4.58 -16.89
C GLU A 93 11.65 -4.33 -15.38
N PRO A 94 12.05 -5.30 -14.54
CA PRO A 94 12.04 -5.10 -13.10
C PRO A 94 12.94 -3.93 -12.68
N PRO A 95 12.50 -3.08 -11.73
CA PRO A 95 13.38 -2.12 -11.08
C PRO A 95 14.64 -2.80 -10.52
N ARG A 96 15.71 -2.07 -10.40
CA ARG A 96 16.99 -2.61 -9.88
C ARG A 96 16.84 -3.22 -8.50
N ILE A 97 15.99 -2.64 -7.66
CA ILE A 97 15.73 -3.20 -6.33
C ILE A 97 15.23 -4.65 -6.39
N TRP A 98 14.37 -5.00 -7.35
CA TRP A 98 13.92 -6.39 -7.52
C TRP A 98 15.03 -7.29 -8.04
N GLN A 99 15.91 -6.78 -8.90
CA GLN A 99 17.09 -7.54 -9.34
C GLN A 99 18.03 -7.83 -8.17
N MET A 100 18.21 -6.86 -7.26
CA MET A 100 19.01 -7.03 -6.05
C MET A 100 18.38 -8.02 -5.07
N ILE A 101 17.05 -7.97 -4.90
CA ILE A 101 16.29 -8.87 -4.00
C ILE A 101 16.31 -10.29 -4.53
N THR A 102 15.89 -10.51 -5.79
CA THR A 102 15.79 -11.84 -6.40
C THR A 102 17.16 -12.46 -6.67
N GLY A 103 18.16 -11.63 -6.97
CA GLY A 103 19.56 -12.04 -7.09
C GLY A 103 20.26 -12.30 -5.75
N ASN A 104 19.52 -12.19 -4.64
CA ASN A 104 20.03 -12.39 -3.26
C ASN A 104 21.28 -11.54 -2.94
N LYS A 105 21.37 -10.34 -3.53
CA LYS A 105 22.50 -9.41 -3.33
C LYS A 105 22.37 -8.60 -2.05
N ILE A 106 21.15 -8.26 -1.64
CA ILE A 106 20.82 -7.54 -0.41
C ILE A 106 19.86 -8.38 0.45
N ALA A 107 19.87 -8.21 1.76
CA ALA A 107 18.82 -8.78 2.62
C ALA A 107 17.55 -7.92 2.49
N ALA A 108 16.41 -8.52 2.15
CA ALA A 108 15.16 -7.79 1.93
C ALA A 108 14.02 -8.33 2.79
N TYR A 109 13.31 -7.42 3.45
CA TYR A 109 12.17 -7.74 4.30
C TYR A 109 10.95 -6.94 3.87
N ASN A 110 9.81 -7.63 3.80
CA ASN A 110 8.51 -7.00 3.61
C ASN A 110 7.73 -7.03 4.93
N ILE A 111 7.67 -5.90 5.63
CA ILE A 111 6.96 -5.75 6.90
C ILE A 111 5.73 -4.87 6.64
N PRO A 112 4.55 -5.17 7.19
CA PRO A 112 3.38 -4.31 7.06
C PRO A 112 3.69 -2.86 7.45
N SER A 113 3.17 -1.91 6.67
CA SER A 113 3.53 -0.49 6.78
C SER A 113 3.26 0.11 8.15
N GLY A 114 2.11 -0.24 8.76
CA GLY A 114 1.76 0.21 10.10
C GLY A 114 2.74 -0.27 11.16
N ILE A 115 3.21 -1.50 11.04
CA ILE A 115 4.21 -2.07 11.96
C ILE A 115 5.55 -1.31 11.83
N ILE A 116 6.00 -0.93 10.62
CA ILE A 116 7.25 -0.17 10.47
C ILE A 116 7.12 1.21 11.14
N PHE A 117 5.99 1.89 11.01
CA PHE A 117 5.75 3.14 11.72
C PHE A 117 5.75 2.95 13.24
N ASP A 118 5.18 1.85 13.75
CA ASP A 118 5.25 1.51 15.17
C ASP A 118 6.70 1.26 15.61
N MET A 119 7.50 0.49 14.86
CA MET A 119 8.92 0.25 15.14
C MET A 119 9.72 1.56 15.23
N LEU A 120 9.46 2.52 14.33
CA LEU A 120 10.09 3.85 14.35
C LEU A 120 9.64 4.68 15.54
N ARG A 121 8.35 4.63 15.91
CA ARG A 121 7.82 5.31 17.10
C ARG A 121 8.43 4.76 18.39
N GLU A 122 8.58 3.44 18.48
CA GLU A 122 9.26 2.79 19.60
C GLU A 122 10.75 3.20 19.67
N ALA A 123 11.43 3.29 18.54
CA ALA A 123 12.80 3.81 18.46
C ALA A 123 12.89 5.28 18.95
N ALA A 124 11.96 6.12 18.51
CA ALA A 124 11.88 7.53 18.94
C ALA A 124 11.71 7.67 20.45
N ALA A 125 10.97 6.76 21.07
CA ALA A 125 10.74 6.72 22.51
C ALA A 125 11.81 5.92 23.28
N LYS A 126 12.84 5.41 22.61
CA LYS A 126 13.89 4.53 23.17
C LYS A 126 13.32 3.28 23.86
N ARG A 127 12.22 2.76 23.33
CA ARG A 127 11.61 1.49 23.76
C ARG A 127 12.14 0.33 22.93
N PRO A 128 12.11 -0.91 23.44
CA PRO A 128 12.78 -2.04 22.78
C PRO A 128 12.12 -2.49 21.46
N GLY A 129 10.86 -2.15 21.26
CA GLY A 129 10.08 -2.53 20.08
C GLY A 129 8.60 -2.59 20.35
N THR A 130 7.83 -3.01 19.33
CA THR A 130 6.37 -3.15 19.39
C THR A 130 5.94 -4.61 19.46
N ILE A 131 4.84 -4.88 20.16
CA ILE A 131 4.15 -6.16 20.16
C ILE A 131 2.77 -5.99 19.50
N THR A 132 2.39 -6.93 18.65
CA THR A 132 1.13 -6.86 17.91
C THR A 132 0.61 -8.24 17.54
N LYS A 133 -0.69 -8.36 17.26
CA LYS A 133 -1.30 -9.54 16.65
C LYS A 133 -1.45 -9.39 15.13
N VAL A 134 -1.13 -8.24 14.57
CA VAL A 134 -1.11 -7.99 13.13
C VAL A 134 -0.09 -8.92 12.49
N GLY A 135 -0.52 -9.68 11.49
CA GLY A 135 0.34 -10.61 10.76
C GLY A 135 0.47 -12.02 11.32
N LEU A 136 -0.13 -12.34 12.48
CA LEU A 136 -0.19 -13.73 12.94
C LEU A 136 -0.86 -14.63 11.88
N ASP A 137 -0.29 -15.81 11.66
CA ASP A 137 -0.73 -16.82 10.68
C ASP A 137 -0.65 -16.35 9.22
N THR A 138 0.12 -15.29 8.93
CA THR A 138 0.46 -14.81 7.59
C THR A 138 1.95 -14.95 7.32
N PHE A 139 2.43 -14.51 6.16
CA PHE A 139 3.87 -14.50 5.83
C PHE A 139 4.72 -13.67 6.82
N VAL A 140 4.10 -12.80 7.58
CA VAL A 140 4.73 -11.97 8.62
C VAL A 140 5.16 -12.82 9.83
N ASP A 141 4.39 -13.87 10.12
CA ASP A 141 4.64 -14.79 11.24
C ASP A 141 5.91 -15.62 10.99
N PRO A 142 6.84 -15.74 11.97
CA PRO A 142 7.98 -16.63 11.87
C PRO A 142 7.65 -18.10 11.59
N ALA A 143 6.42 -18.55 11.91
CA ALA A 143 5.94 -19.88 11.55
C ALA A 143 5.83 -20.09 10.03
N HIS A 144 5.86 -19.00 9.25
CA HIS A 144 5.86 -18.99 7.79
C HIS A 144 7.17 -18.38 7.26
N GLU A 145 7.15 -17.14 6.77
CA GLU A 145 8.33 -16.50 6.16
C GLU A 145 9.04 -15.51 7.08
N GLY A 146 8.40 -15.06 8.18
CA GLY A 146 8.97 -14.08 9.10
C GLY A 146 9.37 -12.75 8.41
N CYS A 147 8.56 -12.29 7.48
CA CYS A 147 8.80 -11.11 6.64
C CYS A 147 9.96 -11.22 5.63
N ALA A 148 10.72 -12.33 5.59
CA ALA A 148 11.88 -12.45 4.73
C ALA A 148 11.49 -12.65 3.26
N MET A 149 12.08 -11.86 2.36
CA MET A 149 11.82 -11.93 0.92
C MET A 149 12.82 -12.83 0.18
N ASN A 150 13.98 -13.10 0.79
CA ASN A 150 15.04 -13.90 0.18
C ASN A 150 15.89 -14.63 1.24
N ASP A 151 16.83 -15.47 0.80
CA ASP A 151 17.60 -16.31 1.71
C ASP A 151 18.56 -15.49 2.60
N ARG A 152 19.06 -14.37 2.12
CA ARG A 152 19.87 -13.44 2.90
C ARG A 152 19.10 -12.88 4.10
N ALA A 153 17.83 -12.56 3.91
CA ALA A 153 16.94 -12.07 4.96
C ALA A 153 16.57 -13.20 5.95
N LYS A 154 16.34 -14.42 5.48
CA LYS A 154 16.06 -15.59 6.34
C LYS A 154 17.17 -15.87 7.35
N ALA A 155 18.42 -15.53 7.02
CA ALA A 155 19.55 -15.72 7.92
C ALA A 155 19.51 -14.82 9.18
N LYS A 156 18.69 -13.77 9.18
CA LYS A 156 18.55 -12.83 10.30
C LYS A 156 17.08 -12.54 10.59
N ALA A 157 16.52 -13.18 11.60
CA ALA A 157 15.13 -12.94 12.01
C ALA A 157 14.91 -11.48 12.44
N ILE A 158 13.88 -10.83 11.87
CA ILE A 158 13.47 -9.47 12.19
C ILE A 158 12.19 -9.42 13.03
N VAL A 159 11.51 -10.55 13.16
CA VAL A 159 10.28 -10.71 13.93
C VAL A 159 10.38 -11.96 14.79
N ARG A 160 9.78 -11.93 15.97
CA ARG A 160 9.71 -13.09 16.89
C ARG A 160 8.27 -13.31 17.33
N ARG A 161 7.86 -14.58 17.41
CA ARG A 161 6.61 -14.96 18.07
C ARG A 161 6.89 -15.07 19.57
N ILE A 162 6.08 -14.43 20.38
CA ILE A 162 6.19 -14.42 21.84
C ILE A 162 4.85 -14.77 22.46
N ASN A 163 4.87 -15.43 23.62
CA ASN A 163 3.68 -15.58 24.44
C ASN A 163 3.68 -14.46 25.51
N PHE A 164 2.61 -13.66 25.49
CA PHE A 164 2.41 -12.60 26.46
C PHE A 164 0.96 -12.64 26.95
N GLU A 165 0.74 -12.64 28.26
CA GLU A 165 -0.58 -12.77 28.89
C GLU A 165 -1.37 -14.01 28.40
N ASN A 166 -0.69 -15.15 28.22
CA ASN A 166 -1.24 -16.42 27.69
C ASN A 166 -1.78 -16.33 26.26
N GLU A 167 -1.37 -15.36 25.49
CA GLU A 167 -1.72 -15.19 24.10
C GLU A 167 -0.47 -15.06 23.22
N ASP A 168 -0.58 -15.51 21.97
CA ASP A 168 0.49 -15.35 20.99
C ASP A 168 0.48 -13.95 20.39
N TRP A 169 1.66 -13.37 20.35
CA TRP A 169 1.95 -12.06 19.78
C TRP A 169 3.17 -12.12 18.88
N LEU A 170 3.29 -11.18 17.98
CA LEU A 170 4.52 -10.90 17.24
C LEU A 170 5.23 -9.71 17.88
N TYR A 171 6.54 -9.86 18.07
CA TYR A 171 7.42 -8.81 18.56
C TYR A 171 8.36 -8.35 17.46
N PHE A 172 8.36 -7.05 17.18
CA PHE A 172 9.26 -6.39 16.25
C PHE A 172 10.20 -5.47 17.03
N PRO A 173 11.53 -5.69 16.97
CA PRO A 173 12.49 -4.78 17.60
C PRO A 173 12.40 -3.39 17.00
N ALA A 174 12.60 -2.36 17.82
CA ALA A 174 12.74 -1.01 17.33
C ALA A 174 13.94 -0.89 16.37
N ILE A 175 13.77 -0.16 15.28
CA ILE A 175 14.85 0.12 14.32
C ILE A 175 15.27 1.57 14.49
N VAL A 176 16.52 1.78 14.87
CA VAL A 176 17.10 3.10 15.14
C VAL A 176 17.81 3.61 13.89
N PRO A 177 17.26 4.58 13.15
CA PRO A 177 17.97 5.21 12.04
C PRO A 177 19.02 6.20 12.53
N GLN A 178 20.17 6.22 11.85
CA GLN A 178 21.19 7.27 11.99
C GLN A 178 20.88 8.46 11.08
N VAL A 179 20.11 8.25 10.03
CA VAL A 179 19.70 9.29 9.09
C VAL A 179 18.22 9.15 8.78
N ALA A 180 17.49 10.25 8.92
CA ALA A 180 16.13 10.41 8.43
C ALA A 180 16.14 11.28 7.18
N ILE A 181 15.50 10.84 6.11
CA ILE A 181 15.29 11.65 4.91
C ILE A 181 13.77 11.83 4.74
N ILE A 182 13.32 13.06 4.86
CA ILE A 182 11.91 13.43 4.77
C ILE A 182 11.70 14.46 3.67
N ARG A 183 10.45 14.66 3.26
CA ARG A 183 10.08 15.69 2.32
C ARG A 183 8.86 16.46 2.81
N GLY A 184 8.77 17.75 2.42
CA GLY A 184 7.60 18.58 2.61
C GLY A 184 7.46 19.61 1.49
N SER A 185 6.48 20.52 1.62
CA SER A 185 6.19 21.57 0.64
C SER A 185 7.09 22.79 0.86
N GLU A 186 7.01 23.37 2.04
CA GLU A 186 7.76 24.57 2.43
C GLU A 186 8.52 24.36 3.72
N CYS A 187 9.63 25.08 3.84
CA CYS A 187 10.39 25.14 5.09
C CYS A 187 10.79 26.60 5.38
N ASP A 188 10.63 27.06 6.60
CA ASP A 188 11.23 28.33 7.01
C ASP A 188 12.70 28.13 7.40
N ALA A 189 13.44 29.24 7.55
CA ALA A 189 14.86 29.18 7.90
C ALA A 189 15.12 28.62 9.33
N ARG A 190 14.09 28.40 10.15
CA ARG A 190 14.15 27.69 11.43
C ARG A 190 13.96 26.19 11.31
N GLY A 191 13.61 25.69 10.09
CA GLY A 191 13.40 24.28 9.83
C GLY A 191 11.95 23.79 10.03
N ASN A 192 11.01 24.70 10.28
CA ASN A 192 9.60 24.32 10.36
C ASN A 192 9.07 23.96 8.98
N ILE A 193 8.53 22.75 8.83
CA ILE A 193 8.12 22.19 7.54
C ILE A 193 6.60 22.09 7.46
N SER A 194 6.03 22.61 6.36
CA SER A 194 4.63 22.42 5.98
C SER A 194 4.45 21.36 4.89
N PHE A 195 3.21 20.90 4.73
CA PHE A 195 2.82 19.90 3.74
C PHE A 195 1.63 20.38 2.88
N GLU A 196 1.47 21.69 2.74
CA GLU A 196 0.30 22.30 2.12
C GLU A 196 0.09 21.91 0.65
N GLN A 197 1.18 21.57 -0.07
CA GLN A 197 1.11 21.11 -1.45
C GLN A 197 1.27 19.60 -1.60
N GLU A 198 1.38 18.87 -0.52
CA GLU A 198 1.47 17.41 -0.56
C GLU A 198 0.07 16.77 -0.53
N GLY A 199 -0.08 15.62 -1.19
CA GLY A 199 -1.34 14.87 -1.23
C GLY A 199 -1.61 14.00 0.00
N ALA A 200 -0.66 13.92 0.93
CA ALA A 200 -0.76 13.24 2.22
C ALA A 200 0.37 13.67 3.14
N TYR A 201 0.25 13.38 4.44
CA TYR A 201 1.34 13.64 5.40
C TYR A 201 2.30 12.47 5.51
N LEU A 202 1.83 11.24 5.35
CA LEU A 202 2.53 10.01 5.68
C LEU A 202 3.00 10.02 7.15
N GLY A 203 4.26 9.63 7.45
CA GLY A 203 4.82 9.57 8.80
C GLY A 203 6.16 10.29 8.97
N PRO A 204 6.31 11.56 8.53
CA PRO A 204 7.58 12.28 8.62
C PRO A 204 8.02 12.54 10.07
N MET A 205 7.06 12.68 11.00
CA MET A 205 7.36 12.87 12.42
C MET A 205 8.02 11.64 13.04
N GLU A 206 7.48 10.45 12.78
CA GLU A 206 8.02 9.19 13.30
C GLU A 206 9.42 8.95 12.77
N VAL A 207 9.64 9.18 11.48
CA VAL A 207 10.93 9.03 10.82
C VAL A 207 11.95 10.02 11.39
N ALA A 208 11.58 11.31 11.50
CA ALA A 208 12.45 12.35 12.02
C ALA A 208 12.80 12.13 13.50
N MET A 209 11.79 11.88 14.36
CA MET A 209 12.02 11.65 15.79
C MET A 209 12.86 10.40 16.05
N ALA A 210 12.66 9.33 15.25
CA ALA A 210 13.43 8.10 15.42
C ALA A 210 14.94 8.34 15.21
N ALA A 211 15.33 9.16 14.25
CA ALA A 211 16.73 9.56 14.07
C ALA A 211 17.19 10.57 15.12
N HIS A 212 16.51 11.70 15.23
CA HIS A 212 16.89 12.82 16.09
C HIS A 212 17.10 12.41 17.55
N ASN A 213 16.13 11.70 18.14
CA ASN A 213 16.15 11.32 19.56
C ASN A 213 17.27 10.31 19.89
N ASN A 214 17.86 9.69 18.88
CA ASN A 214 18.96 8.73 19.01
C ASN A 214 20.32 9.30 18.55
N GLY A 215 20.40 10.62 18.34
CA GLY A 215 21.64 11.29 17.96
C GLY A 215 21.98 11.20 16.47
N GLY A 216 21.02 10.77 15.65
CA GLY A 216 21.10 10.79 14.20
C GLY A 216 20.78 12.17 13.62
N ILE A 217 20.83 12.29 12.30
CA ILE A 217 20.57 13.51 11.53
C ILE A 217 19.27 13.42 10.74
N VAL A 218 18.62 14.56 10.56
CA VAL A 218 17.39 14.70 9.76
C VAL A 218 17.67 15.63 8.57
N ILE A 219 17.52 15.09 7.36
CA ILE A 219 17.64 15.80 6.09
C ILE A 219 16.22 15.99 5.54
N ALA A 220 15.80 17.22 5.32
CA ALA A 220 14.51 17.56 4.76
C ALA A 220 14.65 18.13 3.35
N GLN A 221 14.05 17.47 2.37
CA GLN A 221 13.85 18.03 1.04
C GLN A 221 12.56 18.84 1.01
N VAL A 222 12.59 20.05 0.47
CA VAL A 222 11.41 20.91 0.34
C VAL A 222 11.38 21.59 -1.02
N LYS A 223 10.18 21.95 -1.48
CA LYS A 223 10.01 22.63 -2.76
C LYS A 223 10.56 24.06 -2.71
N ARG A 224 10.38 24.75 -1.58
CA ARG A 224 10.84 26.12 -1.39
C ARG A 224 11.11 26.46 0.06
N ILE A 225 12.03 27.43 0.25
CA ILE A 225 12.32 28.03 1.54
C ILE A 225 11.58 29.36 1.64
N VAL A 226 10.90 29.57 2.78
CA VAL A 226 10.05 30.74 3.02
C VAL A 226 10.53 31.55 4.21
N PRO A 227 10.12 32.84 4.36
CA PRO A 227 10.48 33.66 5.52
C PRO A 227 10.03 33.05 6.85
N ASN A 228 10.84 33.28 7.89
CA ASN A 228 10.48 32.86 9.26
C ASN A 228 9.11 33.40 9.69
N GLY A 229 8.27 32.52 10.25
CA GLY A 229 6.95 32.88 10.76
C GLY A 229 5.86 33.01 9.69
N SER A 230 6.17 32.74 8.40
CA SER A 230 5.14 32.71 7.35
C SER A 230 4.29 31.43 7.41
N ILE A 231 4.83 30.31 7.90
CA ILE A 231 4.09 29.07 8.09
C ILE A 231 3.29 29.18 9.40
N LYS A 232 1.97 29.06 9.31
CA LYS A 232 1.11 29.08 10.50
C LYS A 232 1.43 27.87 11.39
N PRO A 233 1.43 28.01 12.74
CA PRO A 233 1.79 26.89 13.64
C PRO A 233 0.99 25.61 13.40
N HIS A 234 -0.30 25.71 13.04
CA HIS A 234 -1.15 24.56 12.74
C HIS A 234 -0.77 23.84 11.42
N HIS A 235 -0.05 24.50 10.52
CA HIS A 235 0.43 23.93 9.25
C HIS A 235 1.82 23.33 9.37
N VAL A 236 2.55 23.60 10.47
CA VAL A 236 3.84 22.95 10.75
C VAL A 236 3.59 21.48 11.09
N ARG A 237 4.07 20.59 10.23
CA ARG A 237 3.96 19.14 10.40
C ARG A 237 5.21 18.51 10.98
N VAL A 238 6.37 19.11 10.71
CA VAL A 238 7.64 18.74 11.35
C VAL A 238 8.26 20.02 11.93
N PRO A 239 8.39 20.13 13.24
CA PRO A 239 8.99 21.32 13.86
C PRO A 239 10.50 21.35 13.62
N GLY A 240 11.04 22.55 13.42
CA GLY A 240 12.44 22.76 13.06
C GLY A 240 13.47 22.29 14.08
N ILE A 241 13.06 22.07 15.33
CA ILE A 241 13.93 21.47 16.35
C ILE A 241 14.39 20.05 16.02
N LEU A 242 13.68 19.35 15.12
CA LEU A 242 14.01 18.00 14.66
C LEU A 242 14.87 18.00 13.40
N VAL A 243 15.02 19.13 12.70
CA VAL A 243 15.62 19.20 11.37
C VAL A 243 17.05 19.73 11.46
N ASP A 244 18.02 19.03 10.85
CA ASP A 244 19.42 19.43 10.84
C ASP A 244 19.84 20.06 9.49
N TYR A 245 19.30 19.55 8.38
CA TYR A 245 19.67 19.99 7.04
C TYR A 245 18.45 20.17 6.16
N ILE A 246 18.41 21.25 5.37
CA ILE A 246 17.37 21.57 4.42
C ILE A 246 17.97 21.53 3.03
N VAL A 247 17.32 20.80 2.11
CA VAL A 247 17.64 20.74 0.68
C VAL A 247 16.45 21.31 -0.10
N GLU A 248 16.66 22.42 -0.80
CA GLU A 248 15.65 22.99 -1.68
C GLU A 248 15.64 22.26 -3.03
N ALA A 249 14.47 21.79 -3.45
CA ALA A 249 14.23 21.07 -4.70
C ALA A 249 12.96 21.61 -5.39
N PRO A 250 13.04 22.77 -6.07
CA PRO A 250 11.86 23.48 -6.60
C PRO A 250 11.10 22.68 -7.66
N ASP A 251 11.79 21.77 -8.35
CA ASP A 251 11.22 20.94 -9.42
C ASP A 251 10.60 19.63 -8.91
N GLN A 252 10.51 19.42 -7.59
CA GLN A 252 9.87 18.21 -7.06
C GLN A 252 8.39 18.12 -7.47
N TRP A 253 8.00 16.95 -7.93
CA TRP A 253 6.60 16.65 -8.27
C TRP A 253 5.79 16.29 -7.03
N GLN A 254 4.50 16.61 -7.04
CA GLN A 254 3.58 16.25 -5.96
C GLN A 254 3.47 14.72 -5.80
N THR A 255 3.29 14.01 -6.90
CA THR A 255 3.36 12.54 -6.99
C THR A 255 3.77 12.14 -8.41
N THR A 256 3.82 10.84 -8.70
CA THR A 256 4.19 10.30 -10.01
C THR A 256 3.40 10.95 -11.13
N GLN A 257 4.10 11.46 -12.13
CA GLN A 257 3.53 12.13 -13.32
C GLN A 257 2.59 13.31 -13.01
N THR A 258 2.60 13.81 -11.79
CA THR A 258 1.79 14.95 -11.36
C THR A 258 2.70 16.00 -10.75
N PRO A 259 3.14 17.02 -11.51
CA PRO A 259 3.95 18.12 -10.97
C PRO A 259 3.24 18.84 -9.83
N TYR A 260 1.96 19.19 -10.04
CA TYR A 260 1.09 19.76 -9.01
C TYR A 260 -0.38 19.75 -9.46
N ASP A 261 -1.27 19.36 -8.55
CA ASP A 261 -2.72 19.41 -8.70
C ASP A 261 -3.33 19.92 -7.38
N PRO A 262 -3.87 21.16 -7.34
CA PRO A 262 -4.38 21.79 -6.12
C PRO A 262 -5.59 21.06 -5.52
N ALA A 263 -6.31 20.26 -6.31
CA ALA A 263 -7.42 19.45 -5.79
C ALA A 263 -6.95 18.25 -4.96
N ILE A 264 -5.69 17.83 -5.13
CA ILE A 264 -5.08 16.75 -4.33
C ILE A 264 -4.65 17.29 -2.96
N SER A 265 -4.12 18.51 -2.90
CA SER A 265 -3.71 19.15 -1.65
C SER A 265 -4.86 19.80 -0.86
N GLY A 266 -6.05 19.91 -1.49
CA GLY A 266 -7.21 20.55 -0.88
C GLY A 266 -7.22 22.07 -0.99
N GLU A 267 -6.34 22.67 -1.81
CA GLU A 267 -6.37 24.12 -2.12
C GLU A 267 -7.57 24.48 -2.99
N GLU A 268 -8.00 23.56 -3.85
CA GLU A 268 -9.17 23.74 -4.71
C GLU A 268 -10.12 22.54 -4.60
N THR A 269 -11.39 22.80 -4.88
CA THR A 269 -12.41 21.74 -4.97
C THR A 269 -12.67 21.42 -6.45
N ARG A 270 -12.60 20.14 -6.79
CA ARG A 270 -12.91 19.63 -8.13
C ARG A 270 -14.39 19.28 -8.24
N ASP A 271 -15.04 19.69 -9.33
CA ASP A 271 -16.41 19.29 -9.61
C ASP A 271 -16.49 17.75 -9.76
N ILE A 272 -17.45 17.14 -9.05
CA ILE A 272 -17.68 15.69 -9.09
C ILE A 272 -18.03 15.22 -10.51
N SER A 273 -18.71 16.04 -11.31
CA SER A 273 -19.04 15.71 -12.70
C SER A 273 -17.84 15.66 -13.64
N SER A 274 -16.68 16.18 -13.23
CA SER A 274 -15.45 16.20 -14.04
C SER A 274 -14.66 14.90 -13.98
N PHE A 275 -15.00 13.98 -13.06
CA PHE A 275 -14.29 12.71 -12.97
C PHE A 275 -14.69 11.76 -14.10
N ASN A 276 -13.69 11.21 -14.77
CA ASN A 276 -13.92 10.17 -15.78
C ASN A 276 -14.61 8.96 -15.16
N LEU A 277 -15.69 8.52 -15.80
CA LEU A 277 -16.40 7.31 -15.42
C LEU A 277 -15.66 6.07 -15.93
N MET A 278 -15.90 4.94 -15.30
CA MET A 278 -15.35 3.67 -15.75
C MET A 278 -16.01 3.22 -17.05
N GLU A 279 -15.22 2.84 -18.04
CA GLU A 279 -15.73 2.26 -19.30
C GLU A 279 -16.50 0.96 -19.03
N PHE A 280 -17.53 0.70 -19.83
CA PHE A 280 -18.31 -0.51 -19.71
C PHE A 280 -17.49 -1.74 -20.14
N GLY A 281 -17.57 -2.78 -19.33
CA GLY A 281 -16.85 -4.03 -19.53
C GLY A 281 -16.87 -4.90 -18.27
N THR A 282 -16.20 -6.04 -18.32
CA THR A 282 -16.19 -7.03 -17.21
C THR A 282 -15.63 -6.47 -15.91
N GLY A 283 -14.65 -5.56 -15.97
CA GLY A 283 -14.13 -4.87 -14.79
C GLY A 283 -15.20 -4.00 -14.13
N LYS A 284 -16.04 -3.31 -14.92
CA LYS A 284 -17.15 -2.50 -14.40
C LYS A 284 -18.21 -3.37 -13.72
N VAL A 285 -18.48 -4.58 -14.22
CA VAL A 285 -19.38 -5.54 -13.55
C VAL A 285 -18.86 -5.87 -12.15
N ILE A 286 -17.56 -6.17 -12.02
CA ILE A 286 -16.95 -6.44 -10.71
C ILE A 286 -17.13 -5.22 -9.79
N ALA A 287 -16.76 -4.02 -10.25
CA ALA A 287 -16.86 -2.80 -9.45
C ALA A 287 -18.31 -2.48 -9.04
N ARG A 288 -19.29 -2.67 -9.94
CA ARG A 288 -20.73 -2.54 -9.64
C ARG A 288 -21.18 -3.53 -8.58
N ARG A 289 -20.76 -4.80 -8.70
CA ARG A 289 -21.13 -5.81 -7.70
C ARG A 289 -20.51 -5.50 -6.33
N VAL A 290 -19.27 -5.01 -6.29
CA VAL A 290 -18.61 -4.57 -5.06
C VAL A 290 -19.36 -3.37 -4.45
N ALA A 291 -19.79 -2.40 -5.26
CA ALA A 291 -20.54 -1.23 -4.78
C ALA A 291 -21.84 -1.61 -4.04
N GLN A 292 -22.45 -2.74 -4.37
CA GLN A 292 -23.64 -3.25 -3.68
C GLN A 292 -23.38 -3.77 -2.25
N GLU A 293 -22.12 -4.06 -1.90
CA GLU A 293 -21.75 -4.44 -0.53
C GLU A 293 -21.71 -3.24 0.43
N LEU A 294 -21.71 -2.01 -0.09
CA LEU A 294 -21.56 -0.79 0.69
C LEU A 294 -22.90 -0.30 1.27
N GLN A 295 -22.86 0.18 2.50
CA GLN A 295 -24.01 0.80 3.16
C GLN A 295 -23.75 2.28 3.38
N GLU A 296 -24.83 3.04 3.47
CA GLU A 296 -24.78 4.49 3.73
C GLU A 296 -24.15 4.78 5.09
N GLY A 297 -23.29 5.81 5.13
CA GLY A 297 -22.61 6.26 6.34
C GLY A 297 -21.38 5.45 6.73
N TRP A 298 -21.00 4.41 5.97
CA TRP A 298 -19.82 3.62 6.28
C TRP A 298 -18.51 4.36 6.02
N ALA A 299 -17.53 4.11 6.88
CA ALA A 299 -16.12 4.38 6.62
C ALA A 299 -15.50 3.18 5.88
N VAL A 300 -14.99 3.42 4.67
CA VAL A 300 -14.55 2.34 3.76
C VAL A 300 -13.10 2.55 3.35
N ASN A 301 -12.26 1.56 3.66
CA ASN A 301 -10.90 1.53 3.12
C ASN A 301 -10.92 1.04 1.66
N LEU A 302 -10.10 1.68 0.82
CA LEU A 302 -9.97 1.36 -0.59
C LEU A 302 -8.52 0.98 -0.92
N GLY A 303 -8.35 -0.25 -1.40
CA GLY A 303 -7.08 -0.76 -1.92
C GLY A 303 -6.94 -0.61 -3.44
N PHE A 304 -5.80 -1.05 -3.94
CA PHE A 304 -5.47 -1.07 -5.37
C PHE A 304 -6.24 -2.18 -6.11
N GLY A 305 -6.43 -2.04 -7.42
CA GLY A 305 -7.05 -3.03 -8.30
C GLY A 305 -8.43 -2.62 -8.79
N VAL A 306 -9.28 -3.59 -9.16
CA VAL A 306 -10.60 -3.30 -9.75
C VAL A 306 -11.49 -2.52 -8.79
N SER A 307 -11.41 -2.82 -7.50
CA SER A 307 -12.19 -2.10 -6.47
C SER A 307 -11.85 -0.62 -6.35
N ALA A 308 -10.66 -0.18 -6.79
CA ALA A 308 -10.30 1.24 -6.83
C ALA A 308 -11.26 2.07 -7.70
N ASN A 309 -11.99 1.43 -8.62
CA ASN A 309 -13.00 2.08 -9.47
C ASN A 309 -14.38 2.22 -8.79
N VAL A 310 -14.62 1.65 -7.62
CA VAL A 310 -15.92 1.73 -6.94
C VAL A 310 -16.35 3.18 -6.69
N PRO A 311 -15.47 4.14 -6.33
CA PRO A 311 -15.85 5.56 -6.25
C PRO A 311 -16.43 6.10 -7.55
N ARG A 312 -15.93 5.65 -8.71
CA ARG A 312 -16.45 6.05 -10.04
C ARG A 312 -17.84 5.46 -10.32
N ILE A 313 -18.11 4.25 -9.83
CA ILE A 313 -19.47 3.65 -9.87
C ILE A 313 -20.43 4.48 -9.02
N LEU A 314 -20.04 4.84 -7.80
CA LEU A 314 -20.90 5.67 -6.94
C LEU A 314 -21.16 7.06 -7.53
N ILE A 315 -20.19 7.66 -8.21
CA ILE A 315 -20.40 8.94 -8.95
C ILE A 315 -21.41 8.73 -10.08
N GLU A 316 -21.23 7.69 -10.91
CA GLU A 316 -22.14 7.38 -12.02
C GLU A 316 -23.58 7.19 -11.55
N GLU A 317 -23.78 6.47 -10.45
CA GLU A 317 -25.10 6.19 -9.89
C GLU A 317 -25.70 7.37 -9.09
N GLY A 318 -24.92 8.45 -8.86
CA GLY A 318 -25.37 9.61 -8.07
C GLY A 318 -25.28 9.40 -6.55
N HIS A 319 -24.44 8.46 -6.13
CA HIS A 319 -24.27 8.04 -4.72
C HIS A 319 -22.88 8.34 -4.17
N HIS A 320 -22.15 9.33 -4.71
CA HIS A 320 -20.76 9.63 -4.34
C HIS A 320 -20.56 9.95 -2.86
N GLY A 321 -21.58 10.44 -2.15
CA GLY A 321 -21.56 10.69 -0.71
C GLY A 321 -22.03 9.52 0.17
N LYS A 322 -22.30 8.34 -0.41
CA LYS A 322 -22.83 7.19 0.33
C LYS A 322 -21.91 6.70 1.44
N VAL A 323 -20.59 6.80 1.22
CA VAL A 323 -19.55 6.34 2.15
C VAL A 323 -18.47 7.39 2.31
N THR A 324 -17.75 7.35 3.43
CA THR A 324 -16.50 8.10 3.64
C THR A 324 -15.32 7.21 3.31
N TRP A 325 -14.54 7.59 2.30
CA TRP A 325 -13.33 6.86 1.92
C TRP A 325 -12.21 7.13 2.93
N VAL A 326 -11.46 6.09 3.27
CA VAL A 326 -10.35 6.16 4.22
C VAL A 326 -9.13 5.50 3.58
N ILE A 327 -8.17 6.32 3.15
CA ILE A 327 -7.01 5.88 2.37
C ILE A 327 -5.79 5.70 3.28
N GLU A 328 -4.98 4.67 3.06
CA GLU A 328 -3.87 4.33 3.96
C GLU A 328 -2.81 5.43 4.05
N GLN A 329 -2.62 6.22 2.99
CA GLN A 329 -1.71 7.36 2.97
C GLN A 329 -2.19 8.53 3.84
N GLY A 330 -3.48 8.54 4.23
CA GLY A 330 -4.02 9.45 5.22
C GLY A 330 -5.15 10.36 4.74
N ALA A 331 -5.53 10.32 3.46
CA ALA A 331 -6.70 11.06 2.98
C ALA A 331 -7.99 10.43 3.51
N VAL A 332 -8.91 11.27 4.00
CA VAL A 332 -10.25 10.91 4.47
C VAL A 332 -11.27 11.69 3.66
N GLY A 333 -12.30 11.01 3.16
CA GLY A 333 -13.33 11.61 2.31
C GLY A 333 -12.88 11.88 0.88
N GLY A 334 -13.69 12.63 0.17
CA GLY A 334 -13.46 13.02 -1.23
C GLY A 334 -13.58 11.85 -2.21
N VAL A 335 -12.86 11.95 -3.30
CA VAL A 335 -12.83 10.97 -4.38
C VAL A 335 -11.42 10.40 -4.52
N PRO A 336 -11.19 9.14 -4.08
CA PRO A 336 -9.91 8.47 -4.27
C PRO A 336 -9.47 8.44 -5.73
N LEU A 337 -8.19 8.68 -5.96
CA LEU A 337 -7.60 8.76 -7.29
C LEU A 337 -7.04 7.41 -7.74
N LEU A 338 -6.84 7.26 -9.04
CA LEU A 338 -6.44 6.02 -9.69
C LEU A 338 -4.99 6.11 -10.21
N ASP A 339 -4.46 4.99 -10.65
CA ASP A 339 -3.21 4.87 -11.38
C ASP A 339 -2.03 5.53 -10.65
N PHE A 340 -1.36 6.48 -11.29
CA PHE A 340 -0.18 7.18 -10.73
C PHE A 340 -0.49 8.12 -9.56
N GLN A 341 -1.76 8.43 -9.34
CA GLN A 341 -2.24 9.24 -8.22
C GLN A 341 -2.84 8.39 -7.10
N PHE A 342 -2.71 7.05 -7.19
CA PHE A 342 -3.20 6.15 -6.13
C PHE A 342 -2.55 6.50 -4.78
N GLY A 343 -3.38 6.54 -3.75
CA GLY A 343 -2.98 7.01 -2.41
C GLY A 343 -3.39 8.46 -2.13
N CYS A 344 -3.76 9.21 -3.17
CA CYS A 344 -4.32 10.55 -3.06
C CYS A 344 -5.86 10.53 -3.16
N SER A 345 -6.48 11.61 -2.73
CA SER A 345 -7.92 11.86 -2.89
C SER A 345 -8.12 13.31 -3.33
N SER A 346 -8.96 13.55 -4.34
CA SER A 346 -9.44 14.92 -4.60
C SER A 346 -10.59 15.24 -3.67
N ASN A 347 -10.70 16.48 -3.24
CA ASN A 347 -11.75 16.96 -2.32
C ASN A 347 -11.72 16.24 -0.96
N ALA A 348 -10.55 15.83 -0.49
CA ALA A 348 -10.41 15.22 0.83
C ALA A 348 -10.99 16.16 1.93
N GLU A 349 -11.71 15.59 2.88
CA GLU A 349 -12.27 16.31 4.02
C GLU A 349 -11.22 16.51 5.13
N ALA A 350 -10.25 15.58 5.22
CA ALA A 350 -9.16 15.65 6.16
C ALA A 350 -7.93 14.87 5.68
N PHE A 351 -6.76 15.26 6.18
CA PHE A 351 -5.52 14.51 6.09
C PHE A 351 -5.08 14.06 7.48
N VAL A 352 -4.88 12.76 7.65
CA VAL A 352 -4.41 12.12 8.87
C VAL A 352 -3.01 11.56 8.61
N ALA A 353 -2.10 11.63 9.57
CA ALA A 353 -0.80 10.98 9.41
C ALA A 353 -0.96 9.46 9.29
N SER A 354 -0.23 8.82 8.37
CA SER A 354 -0.34 7.37 8.13
C SER A 354 -0.19 6.51 9.39
N PRO A 355 0.70 6.80 10.34
CA PRO A 355 0.77 6.03 11.59
C PRO A 355 -0.53 6.00 12.39
N HIS A 356 -1.26 7.12 12.43
CA HIS A 356 -2.58 7.18 13.08
C HIS A 356 -3.63 6.43 12.26
N GLN A 357 -3.57 6.54 10.93
CA GLN A 357 -4.46 5.82 10.03
C GLN A 357 -4.29 4.30 10.19
N PHE A 358 -3.05 3.81 10.27
CA PHE A 358 -2.79 2.39 10.53
C PHE A 358 -3.26 1.94 11.90
N THR A 359 -3.11 2.75 12.95
CA THR A 359 -3.69 2.45 14.27
C THR A 359 -5.21 2.29 14.17
N TYR A 360 -5.88 3.15 13.40
CA TYR A 360 -7.32 3.07 13.14
C TYR A 360 -7.69 1.78 12.40
N PHE A 361 -6.91 1.37 11.39
CA PHE A 361 -7.15 0.13 10.65
C PHE A 361 -6.91 -1.12 11.49
N GLN A 362 -5.80 -1.20 12.21
CA GLN A 362 -5.42 -2.34 13.04
C GLN A 362 -6.44 -2.66 14.13
N ALA A 363 -7.22 -1.68 14.56
CA ALA A 363 -8.27 -1.80 15.59
C ALA A 363 -9.69 -1.99 15.05
N ALA A 364 -9.89 -2.15 13.72
CA ALA A 364 -11.19 -2.20 13.08
C ALA A 364 -12.05 -0.94 13.32
N GLY A 365 -11.43 0.24 13.28
CA GLY A 365 -12.12 1.52 13.44
C GLY A 365 -13.04 1.88 12.25
N PHE A 366 -13.02 1.10 11.17
CA PHE A 366 -13.78 1.29 9.92
C PHE A 366 -14.71 0.10 9.65
N ASP A 367 -15.65 0.25 8.71
CA ASP A 367 -16.74 -0.70 8.50
C ASP A 367 -16.38 -1.78 7.46
N CYS A 368 -15.72 -1.40 6.37
CA CYS A 368 -15.44 -2.30 5.27
C CYS A 368 -14.10 -1.97 4.60
N SER A 369 -13.38 -2.99 4.14
CA SER A 369 -12.25 -2.82 3.23
C SER A 369 -12.55 -3.44 1.85
N LEU A 370 -12.20 -2.71 0.79
CA LEU A 370 -12.28 -3.15 -0.59
C LEU A 370 -10.86 -3.39 -1.09
N LEU A 371 -10.50 -4.66 -1.30
CA LEU A 371 -9.13 -5.07 -1.62
C LEU A 371 -9.11 -5.99 -2.84
N SER A 372 -7.93 -6.19 -3.42
CA SER A 372 -7.74 -7.15 -4.50
C SER A 372 -7.21 -8.50 -3.99
N PHE A 373 -7.16 -9.48 -4.88
CA PHE A 373 -6.51 -10.77 -4.66
C PHE A 373 -5.77 -11.24 -5.92
N LEU A 374 -4.69 -11.96 -5.70
CA LEU A 374 -3.96 -12.68 -6.75
C LEU A 374 -4.29 -14.17 -6.72
N GLN A 375 -4.36 -14.76 -5.54
CA GLN A 375 -4.66 -16.16 -5.33
C GLN A 375 -5.53 -16.33 -4.08
N ILE A 376 -6.39 -17.36 -4.09
CA ILE A 376 -7.25 -17.78 -2.97
C ILE A 376 -7.10 -19.29 -2.85
N ASN A 377 -6.97 -19.84 -1.62
CA ASN A 377 -6.97 -21.27 -1.39
C ASN A 377 -8.27 -21.78 -0.75
N GLU A 378 -8.39 -23.08 -0.58
CA GLU A 378 -9.57 -23.76 0.00
C GLU A 378 -9.96 -23.23 1.40
N GLN A 379 -8.97 -22.85 2.22
CA GLN A 379 -9.21 -22.29 3.55
C GLN A 379 -9.74 -20.86 3.53
N GLY A 380 -9.76 -20.21 2.33
CA GLY A 380 -10.10 -18.81 2.16
C GLY A 380 -8.98 -17.83 2.49
N SER A 381 -7.77 -18.34 2.59
CA SER A 381 -6.59 -17.46 2.68
C SER A 381 -6.32 -16.79 1.35
N VAL A 382 -5.75 -15.58 1.39
CA VAL A 382 -5.50 -14.75 0.22
C VAL A 382 -4.02 -14.42 0.11
N ASN A 383 -3.52 -14.48 -1.12
CA ASN A 383 -2.27 -13.88 -1.53
C ASN A 383 -2.52 -12.63 -2.38
N VAL A 384 -1.83 -11.53 -2.04
CA VAL A 384 -1.80 -10.29 -2.82
C VAL A 384 -0.38 -9.75 -2.98
N SER A 385 0.56 -10.25 -2.21
CA SER A 385 1.86 -9.63 -1.96
C SER A 385 3.04 -10.27 -2.68
N LYS A 386 2.85 -11.46 -3.31
CA LYS A 386 3.94 -12.17 -3.98
C LYS A 386 3.43 -13.01 -5.15
N LEU A 387 4.11 -12.92 -6.28
CA LEU A 387 4.02 -13.89 -7.36
C LEU A 387 5.42 -14.46 -7.57
N ALA A 388 5.62 -15.73 -7.22
CA ALA A 388 6.94 -16.39 -7.23
C ALA A 388 7.61 -16.33 -8.62
N ALA A 389 6.82 -16.50 -9.69
CA ALA A 389 7.32 -16.45 -11.06
C ALA A 389 7.64 -15.03 -11.57
N ARG A 390 7.07 -13.98 -10.97
CA ARG A 390 7.17 -12.58 -11.41
C ARG A 390 7.09 -11.63 -10.22
N PRO A 391 8.09 -11.61 -9.33
CA PRO A 391 8.00 -10.91 -8.04
C PRO A 391 7.81 -9.40 -8.15
N HIS A 392 8.35 -8.73 -9.19
CA HIS A 392 8.22 -7.28 -9.41
C HIS A 392 6.81 -6.80 -9.83
N VAL A 393 5.91 -7.72 -10.15
CA VAL A 393 4.50 -7.40 -10.50
C VAL A 393 3.70 -7.04 -9.24
N THR A 394 4.22 -7.35 -8.07
CA THR A 394 3.60 -7.03 -6.78
C THR A 394 4.45 -6.03 -6.02
N ALA A 395 3.78 -5.11 -5.33
CA ALA A 395 4.48 -4.14 -4.49
C ALA A 395 4.91 -4.71 -3.11
N GLY A 396 4.50 -5.93 -2.78
CA GLY A 396 4.54 -6.44 -1.42
C GLY A 396 3.22 -6.16 -0.68
N ALA A 397 3.23 -6.23 0.64
CA ALA A 397 2.00 -6.13 1.43
C ALA A 397 1.49 -4.70 1.62
N GLY A 398 2.37 -3.70 1.69
CA GLY A 398 1.95 -2.34 2.07
C GLY A 398 1.19 -2.36 3.40
N GLY A 399 0.02 -1.74 3.42
CA GLY A 399 -0.90 -1.75 4.54
C GLY A 399 -1.88 -2.93 4.59
N PHE A 400 -1.85 -3.84 3.61
CA PHE A 400 -2.86 -4.89 3.47
C PHE A 400 -3.03 -5.74 4.73
N VAL A 401 -1.94 -6.15 5.37
CA VAL A 401 -1.97 -6.99 6.57
C VAL A 401 -2.49 -6.21 7.78
N ASP A 402 -2.13 -4.92 7.90
CA ASP A 402 -2.65 -4.02 8.93
C ASP A 402 -4.16 -3.85 8.80
N ILE A 403 -4.64 -3.59 7.57
CA ILE A 403 -6.05 -3.36 7.25
C ILE A 403 -6.89 -4.62 7.51
N THR A 404 -6.40 -5.77 7.06
CA THR A 404 -7.16 -7.03 7.16
C THR A 404 -7.11 -7.68 8.54
N ALA A 405 -6.17 -7.28 9.40
CA ALA A 405 -5.94 -7.91 10.70
C ALA A 405 -7.20 -8.02 11.57
N ARG A 406 -8.07 -7.00 11.54
CA ARG A 406 -9.30 -6.95 12.34
C ARG A 406 -10.51 -6.35 11.60
N ALA A 407 -10.41 -6.10 10.28
CA ALA A 407 -11.53 -5.58 9.52
C ALA A 407 -12.79 -6.42 9.72
N ARG A 408 -13.92 -5.81 10.03
CA ARG A 408 -15.19 -6.53 10.28
C ARG A 408 -15.72 -7.15 9.00
N ARG A 409 -15.62 -6.41 7.89
CA ARG A 409 -16.00 -6.85 6.55
C ARG A 409 -14.86 -6.61 5.58
N ILE A 410 -14.58 -7.62 4.77
CA ILE A 410 -13.57 -7.56 3.71
C ILE A 410 -14.23 -8.01 2.41
N VAL A 411 -14.14 -7.17 1.39
CA VAL A 411 -14.56 -7.52 0.03
C VAL A 411 -13.33 -7.58 -0.85
N TYR A 412 -12.92 -8.78 -1.19
CA TYR A 412 -11.88 -9.01 -2.19
C TYR A 412 -12.50 -8.98 -3.58
N SER A 413 -11.83 -8.32 -4.53
CA SER A 413 -12.31 -8.24 -5.91
C SER A 413 -11.22 -8.47 -6.92
N GLY A 414 -11.57 -9.09 -8.04
CA GLY A 414 -10.64 -9.38 -9.12
C GLY A 414 -11.23 -10.34 -10.15
N TYR A 415 -10.52 -10.52 -11.26
CA TYR A 415 -10.91 -11.52 -12.24
C TYR A 415 -10.73 -12.93 -11.69
N PHE A 416 -11.65 -13.83 -12.05
CA PHE A 416 -11.66 -15.22 -11.59
C PHE A 416 -10.40 -15.98 -12.04
N ASN A 417 -10.05 -15.88 -13.32
CA ASN A 417 -8.81 -16.39 -13.89
C ASN A 417 -8.07 -15.26 -14.61
N ALA A 418 -6.73 -15.30 -14.67
CA ALA A 418 -5.98 -14.33 -15.44
C ALA A 418 -5.79 -14.77 -16.91
N GLY A 419 -5.98 -13.80 -17.82
CA GLY A 419 -5.83 -14.02 -19.26
C GLY A 419 -7.02 -14.68 -19.93
N ALA A 420 -8.21 -14.67 -19.31
CA ALA A 420 -9.45 -15.06 -19.96
C ALA A 420 -9.87 -14.03 -21.01
N LYS A 421 -10.45 -14.52 -22.11
CA LYS A 421 -11.09 -13.68 -23.12
C LYS A 421 -12.60 -13.75 -22.93
N MET A 422 -13.21 -12.62 -22.64
CA MET A 422 -14.61 -12.51 -22.25
C MET A 422 -15.24 -11.27 -22.88
N ASP A 423 -16.54 -11.36 -23.13
CA ASP A 423 -17.37 -10.25 -23.58
C ASP A 423 -18.71 -10.23 -22.84
N ILE A 424 -19.42 -9.13 -22.91
CA ILE A 424 -20.78 -9.00 -22.36
C ILE A 424 -21.73 -8.76 -23.54
N ILE A 425 -22.60 -9.72 -23.77
CA ILE A 425 -23.55 -9.70 -24.89
C ILE A 425 -24.97 -9.80 -24.31
N ASP A 426 -25.84 -8.87 -24.66
CA ASP A 426 -27.25 -8.83 -24.25
C ASP A 426 -27.48 -8.99 -22.73
N GLY A 427 -26.61 -8.41 -21.93
CA GLY A 427 -26.69 -8.47 -20.48
C GLY A 427 -26.29 -9.82 -19.87
N ALA A 428 -25.48 -10.58 -20.58
CA ALA A 428 -24.92 -11.86 -20.13
C ALA A 428 -23.40 -11.91 -20.39
N LEU A 429 -22.66 -12.53 -19.49
CA LEU A 429 -21.22 -12.78 -19.64
C LEU A 429 -21.01 -13.96 -20.60
N ARG A 430 -20.20 -13.78 -21.61
CA ARG A 430 -19.73 -14.81 -22.51
C ARG A 430 -18.24 -15.02 -22.36
N ILE A 431 -17.84 -16.22 -21.98
CA ILE A 431 -16.44 -16.63 -21.89
C ILE A 431 -16.06 -17.29 -23.22
N GLU A 432 -15.27 -16.59 -24.04
CA GLU A 432 -14.79 -17.11 -25.32
C GLU A 432 -13.61 -18.08 -25.13
N LYS A 433 -12.75 -17.77 -24.16
CA LYS A 433 -11.58 -18.57 -23.83
C LYS A 433 -11.25 -18.44 -22.34
N GLU A 434 -11.07 -19.57 -21.68
CA GLU A 434 -10.63 -19.60 -20.28
C GLU A 434 -9.22 -19.05 -20.08
N GLY A 435 -9.01 -18.40 -18.92
CA GLY A 435 -7.71 -17.90 -18.52
C GLY A 435 -6.74 -19.03 -18.18
N LYS A 436 -5.49 -18.86 -18.60
CA LYS A 436 -4.45 -19.87 -18.36
C LYS A 436 -3.96 -19.91 -16.90
N VAL A 437 -4.11 -18.80 -16.17
CA VAL A 437 -3.63 -18.70 -14.79
C VAL A 437 -4.83 -18.76 -13.85
N LYS A 438 -4.95 -19.89 -13.18
CA LYS A 438 -5.94 -20.07 -12.12
C LYS A 438 -5.57 -19.23 -10.90
N LYS A 439 -6.58 -18.69 -10.23
CA LYS A 439 -6.41 -17.93 -8.98
C LYS A 439 -7.01 -18.64 -7.78
N LEU A 440 -7.93 -19.57 -8.00
CA LEU A 440 -8.41 -20.49 -6.97
C LEU A 440 -7.50 -21.71 -7.00
N VAL A 441 -6.51 -21.74 -6.08
CA VAL A 441 -5.36 -22.66 -6.12
C VAL A 441 -5.22 -23.44 -4.82
N ASN A 442 -4.65 -24.64 -4.89
CA ASN A 442 -4.41 -25.45 -3.70
C ASN A 442 -3.35 -24.81 -2.78
N THR A 443 -2.31 -24.23 -3.37
CA THR A 443 -1.18 -23.64 -2.63
C THR A 443 -0.97 -22.19 -3.05
N LEU A 444 -0.92 -21.29 -2.07
CA LEU A 444 -0.61 -19.88 -2.30
C LEU A 444 0.91 -19.67 -2.39
N ASP A 445 1.33 -18.75 -3.25
CA ASP A 445 2.74 -18.31 -3.27
C ASP A 445 3.12 -17.59 -1.96
N GLN A 446 2.14 -16.97 -1.29
CA GLN A 446 2.31 -16.35 0.02
C GLN A 446 0.96 -16.19 0.73
N ILE A 447 0.91 -16.26 2.05
CA ILE A 447 -0.30 -15.99 2.84
C ILE A 447 -0.26 -14.53 3.28
N SER A 448 -1.00 -13.65 2.60
CA SER A 448 -1.16 -12.25 3.01
C SER A 448 -2.33 -12.05 3.98
N PHE A 449 -3.40 -12.85 3.83
CA PHE A 449 -4.54 -12.95 4.74
C PHE A 449 -4.79 -14.42 5.09
N SER A 450 -4.96 -14.72 6.38
CA SER A 450 -5.28 -16.07 6.86
C SER A 450 -6.78 -16.27 6.98
N GLY A 451 -7.37 -17.10 6.11
CA GLY A 451 -8.77 -17.46 6.16
C GLY A 451 -9.18 -18.16 7.47
N PRO A 452 -8.40 -19.12 8.00
CA PRO A 452 -8.65 -19.71 9.31
C PRO A 452 -8.74 -18.68 10.44
N ARG A 453 -7.81 -17.70 10.46
CA ARG A 453 -7.84 -16.62 11.44
C ARG A 453 -9.03 -15.69 11.25
N GLY A 454 -9.37 -15.36 10.01
CA GLY A 454 -10.57 -14.57 9.69
C GLY A 454 -11.86 -15.24 10.19
N LYS A 455 -11.97 -16.55 9.99
CA LYS A 455 -13.11 -17.34 10.54
C LYS A 455 -13.14 -17.33 12.08
N LEU A 456 -11.99 -17.47 12.72
CA LEU A 456 -11.89 -17.42 14.18
C LEU A 456 -12.29 -16.06 14.74
N GLN A 457 -11.97 -14.98 14.05
CA GLN A 457 -12.31 -13.61 14.42
C GLN A 457 -13.74 -13.20 14.02
N GLY A 458 -14.46 -14.05 13.29
CA GLY A 458 -15.83 -13.76 12.81
C GLY A 458 -15.89 -12.69 11.71
N GLN A 459 -14.83 -12.53 10.93
CA GLN A 459 -14.78 -11.58 9.82
C GLN A 459 -15.74 -12.01 8.69
N ASP A 460 -16.52 -11.08 8.16
CA ASP A 460 -17.37 -11.30 6.97
C ASP A 460 -16.51 -11.08 5.72
N VAL A 461 -16.15 -12.17 5.02
CA VAL A 461 -15.28 -12.15 3.87
C VAL A 461 -16.02 -12.57 2.62
N THR A 462 -16.05 -11.69 1.63
CA THR A 462 -16.67 -11.89 0.31
C THR A 462 -15.61 -11.76 -0.77
N TYR A 463 -15.68 -12.61 -1.79
CA TYR A 463 -14.82 -12.55 -2.99
C TYR A 463 -15.72 -12.30 -4.20
N VAL A 464 -15.51 -11.20 -4.91
CA VAL A 464 -16.31 -10.77 -6.06
C VAL A 464 -15.48 -10.89 -7.32
N THR A 465 -16.02 -11.63 -8.29
CA THR A 465 -15.42 -11.76 -9.62
C THR A 465 -16.44 -11.39 -10.71
N GLU A 466 -16.01 -11.34 -11.95
CA GLU A 466 -16.88 -11.10 -13.09
C GLU A 466 -17.91 -12.22 -13.32
N ARG A 467 -17.66 -13.43 -12.80
CA ARG A 467 -18.49 -14.62 -13.07
C ARG A 467 -19.22 -15.17 -11.86
N CYS A 468 -18.74 -14.90 -10.63
CA CYS A 468 -19.39 -15.38 -9.41
C CYS A 468 -19.02 -14.54 -8.20
N VAL A 469 -19.85 -14.67 -7.15
CA VAL A 469 -19.56 -14.20 -5.80
C VAL A 469 -19.34 -15.40 -4.90
N LEU A 470 -18.24 -15.37 -4.15
CA LEU A 470 -17.89 -16.40 -3.18
C LEU A 470 -17.91 -15.81 -1.77
N LYS A 471 -18.29 -16.60 -0.77
CA LYS A 471 -18.21 -16.24 0.66
C LYS A 471 -17.37 -17.22 1.44
N LEU A 472 -16.56 -16.69 2.35
CA LEU A 472 -15.86 -17.49 3.35
C LEU A 472 -16.86 -17.86 4.46
N THR A 473 -17.02 -19.15 4.68
CA THR A 473 -17.93 -19.70 5.71
C THR A 473 -17.19 -20.70 6.59
N LYS A 474 -17.82 -21.17 7.68
CA LYS A 474 -17.23 -22.20 8.55
C LYS A 474 -16.83 -23.47 7.78
N PRO A 475 -17.68 -24.06 6.92
CA PRO A 475 -17.33 -25.26 6.16
C PRO A 475 -16.33 -25.02 5.03
N GLY A 476 -16.19 -23.79 4.50
CA GLY A 476 -15.31 -23.50 3.36
C GLY A 476 -15.80 -22.32 2.53
N ILE A 477 -15.36 -22.28 1.29
CA ILE A 477 -15.73 -21.25 0.32
C ILE A 477 -17.02 -21.67 -0.40
N VAL A 478 -18.05 -20.81 -0.33
CA VAL A 478 -19.38 -21.05 -0.88
C VAL A 478 -19.64 -20.13 -2.07
N VAL A 479 -20.02 -20.68 -3.21
CA VAL A 479 -20.55 -19.95 -4.37
C VAL A 479 -21.97 -19.49 -4.05
N THR A 480 -22.20 -18.19 -3.94
CA THR A 480 -23.49 -17.60 -3.56
C THR A 480 -24.24 -16.98 -4.73
N GLU A 481 -23.50 -16.50 -5.73
CA GLU A 481 -24.08 -15.88 -6.94
C GLU A 481 -23.28 -16.31 -8.17
N ILE A 482 -23.95 -16.38 -9.32
CA ILE A 482 -23.33 -16.58 -10.64
C ILE A 482 -23.80 -15.49 -11.59
N ALA A 483 -22.92 -15.10 -12.52
CA ALA A 483 -23.25 -14.15 -13.57
C ALA A 483 -24.24 -14.74 -14.59
N PRO A 484 -25.15 -13.93 -15.15
CA PRO A 484 -25.93 -14.36 -16.31
C PRO A 484 -25.03 -14.86 -17.43
N GLY A 485 -25.37 -15.99 -18.06
CA GLY A 485 -24.63 -16.60 -19.17
C GLY A 485 -23.47 -17.50 -18.74
N VAL A 486 -23.16 -17.61 -17.45
CA VAL A 486 -22.11 -18.49 -16.90
C VAL A 486 -22.70 -19.83 -16.52
N ASP A 487 -22.06 -20.92 -16.97
CA ASP A 487 -22.34 -22.27 -16.52
C ASP A 487 -21.59 -22.59 -15.24
N LEU A 488 -22.31 -23.05 -14.21
CA LEU A 488 -21.76 -23.30 -12.89
C LEU A 488 -20.65 -24.35 -12.92
N GLN A 489 -20.85 -25.46 -13.65
CA GLN A 489 -19.91 -26.57 -13.64
C GLN A 489 -18.64 -26.21 -14.41
N SER A 490 -18.76 -25.90 -15.68
CA SER A 490 -17.61 -25.71 -16.57
C SER A 490 -16.85 -24.40 -16.36
N ASN A 491 -17.55 -23.30 -15.99
CA ASN A 491 -16.93 -21.98 -15.88
C ASN A 491 -16.53 -21.60 -14.46
N ILE A 492 -16.97 -22.35 -13.43
CA ILE A 492 -16.66 -22.05 -12.02
C ILE A 492 -16.05 -23.28 -11.34
N LEU A 493 -16.79 -24.38 -11.19
CA LEU A 493 -16.34 -25.52 -10.39
C LEU A 493 -15.09 -26.20 -10.99
N ASP A 494 -15.08 -26.47 -12.31
CA ASP A 494 -13.95 -27.08 -13.01
C ASP A 494 -12.73 -26.14 -13.14
N GLN A 495 -12.93 -24.85 -12.92
CA GLN A 495 -11.87 -23.84 -12.98
C GLN A 495 -11.16 -23.63 -11.65
N SER A 496 -11.69 -24.13 -10.54
CA SER A 496 -11.03 -24.16 -9.24
C SER A 496 -10.11 -25.39 -9.10
N GLU A 497 -8.99 -25.26 -8.40
CA GLU A 497 -8.12 -26.42 -8.07
C GLU A 497 -8.60 -27.16 -6.82
N PHE A 498 -9.57 -26.63 -6.10
CA PHE A 498 -10.17 -27.23 -4.91
C PHE A 498 -11.70 -27.21 -4.99
N PRO A 499 -12.39 -28.11 -4.28
CA PRO A 499 -13.85 -28.16 -4.28
C PRO A 499 -14.47 -26.88 -3.74
N LEU A 500 -15.43 -26.32 -4.47
CA LEU A 500 -16.26 -25.21 -4.02
C LEU A 500 -17.61 -25.73 -3.54
N ILE A 501 -18.11 -25.17 -2.45
CA ILE A 501 -19.46 -25.49 -1.96
C ILE A 501 -20.47 -24.61 -2.72
N VAL A 502 -21.53 -25.19 -3.22
CA VAL A 502 -22.60 -24.44 -3.89
C VAL A 502 -23.69 -24.13 -2.88
N SER A 503 -24.08 -22.85 -2.79
CA SER A 503 -25.16 -22.42 -1.92
C SER A 503 -26.49 -23.09 -2.31
N PRO A 504 -27.28 -23.65 -1.38
CA PRO A 504 -28.63 -24.11 -1.67
C PRO A 504 -29.57 -22.96 -2.09
N ARG A 505 -29.14 -21.72 -1.87
CA ARG A 505 -29.81 -20.49 -2.30
C ARG A 505 -28.98 -19.74 -3.34
N LEU A 506 -28.33 -20.48 -4.24
CA LEU A 506 -27.60 -19.90 -5.35
C LEU A 506 -28.52 -19.01 -6.18
N LYS A 507 -28.09 -17.80 -6.47
CA LYS A 507 -28.86 -16.85 -7.30
C LYS A 507 -28.02 -16.32 -8.45
N GLN A 508 -28.66 -15.71 -9.42
CA GLN A 508 -27.96 -14.94 -10.45
C GLN A 508 -27.63 -13.54 -9.92
N MET A 509 -26.50 -12.99 -10.37
CA MET A 509 -26.22 -11.57 -10.25
C MET A 509 -27.25 -10.77 -11.01
N ASP A 510 -27.54 -9.56 -10.54
CA ASP A 510 -28.50 -8.68 -11.20
C ASP A 510 -28.01 -8.35 -12.63
N ARG A 511 -28.92 -8.60 -13.59
CA ARG A 511 -28.64 -8.36 -15.02
C ARG A 511 -28.32 -6.90 -15.33
N ALA A 512 -28.83 -5.96 -14.54
CA ALA A 512 -28.54 -4.53 -14.70
C ALA A 512 -27.02 -4.22 -14.65
N MET A 513 -26.25 -5.01 -13.89
CA MET A 513 -24.79 -4.86 -13.84
C MET A 513 -24.12 -5.13 -15.19
N PHE A 514 -24.73 -5.99 -16.02
CA PHE A 514 -24.24 -6.45 -17.31
C PHE A 514 -24.82 -5.66 -18.50
N LEU A 515 -25.44 -4.52 -18.24
CA LEU A 515 -25.97 -3.63 -19.26
C LEU A 515 -25.22 -2.28 -19.27
N PRO A 516 -25.06 -1.63 -20.44
CA PRO A 516 -24.58 -0.26 -20.49
C PRO A 516 -25.49 0.69 -19.71
N GLY A 517 -24.95 1.82 -19.22
CA GLY A 517 -25.71 2.84 -18.48
C GLY A 517 -25.77 2.58 -16.99
N LYS A 518 -26.61 3.33 -16.28
CA LYS A 518 -26.80 3.20 -14.84
C LYS A 518 -27.57 1.93 -14.47
N MET A 519 -27.32 1.46 -13.26
CA MET A 519 -28.06 0.27 -12.75
C MET A 519 -29.46 0.60 -12.25
N GLY A 520 -29.69 1.86 -11.79
CA GLY A 520 -30.95 2.33 -11.25
C GLY A 520 -31.02 2.29 -9.73
#